data_f9e89a308c49a650cadfc78133c7d224
#
_entry.id   f9e89a308c49a650cadfc78133c7d224
#
_cell.length_a   1.000
_cell.length_b   1.000
_cell.length_c   1.000
_cell.angle_alpha   90.00
_cell.angle_beta   90.00
_cell.angle_gamma   90.00
#
_symmetry.space_group_name_H-M   'P 1'
#
loop_
_entity.id
_entity.type
_entity.pdbx_description
1 polymer ?
#
loop_
_entity_poly.entity_id
_entity_poly.type
_entity_poly.pdbx_seq_one_letter_code
_entity_poly.pdbx_strand_id
1 'polypeptide(L)'
;MSIEIRGLWKSFGSNTVLRDVSLDVPDGELVALLGPSGCGKTTLLRILAGLETVDAGEVRSGGEDISARSARDRNVGLVFQHYALFRHMTVAENVAFALRVRKRPREEVAARVDELLHLVQLDAYRDRHPQQLSGGQRQRVALARALATSPRILLLDEPFGALDARVRQELRRWLRRLHDELHVTSLFVTHDQEEAFEVADRVVLMNAGRIEQVGTPAQVFEDPASPFVMRFLGAVNVFQGHVDGDRAYVQDLEFAAPGSSGRSRAHVFVRPHELDVHKHSVPGSFAAQVDRLVPLGAAVRVELTAPGHGSAVEVELDLRKSEALALAPGDRVHLSPRRVRVFPAADDGDSLTASSL
;
A
#
# COMPACT_ATOMS: atom_id res chain seq x y z
N MET A 1 14.50 -10.49 -12.76
CA MET A 1 15.85 -10.07 -12.29
C MET A 1 15.70 -9.36 -10.97
N SER A 2 16.30 -9.88 -9.88
CA SER A 2 16.17 -9.34 -8.52
C SER A 2 16.68 -7.90 -8.40
N ILE A 3 16.10 -7.14 -7.47
CA ILE A 3 16.59 -5.84 -7.05
C ILE A 3 17.02 -5.97 -5.59
N GLU A 4 18.20 -5.50 -5.27
CA GLU A 4 18.72 -5.44 -3.92
C GLU A 4 19.10 -4.01 -3.57
N ILE A 5 18.57 -3.52 -2.47
CA ILE A 5 18.82 -2.19 -1.92
C ILE A 5 19.47 -2.39 -0.55
N ARG A 6 20.60 -1.74 -0.30
CA ARG A 6 21.35 -1.86 0.96
C ARG A 6 21.70 -0.51 1.52
N GLY A 7 21.19 -0.23 2.74
CA GLY A 7 21.56 0.92 3.54
C GLY A 7 21.41 2.26 2.82
N LEU A 8 20.31 2.47 2.11
CA LEU A 8 20.15 3.60 1.20
C LEU A 8 19.74 4.85 1.96
N TRP A 9 20.50 5.94 1.77
CA TRP A 9 20.23 7.27 2.32
C TRP A 9 20.05 8.30 1.20
N LYS A 10 19.12 9.23 1.40
CA LYS A 10 18.90 10.36 0.51
C LYS A 10 18.39 11.58 1.26
N SER A 11 19.03 12.73 1.00
CA SER A 11 18.63 14.02 1.53
C SER A 11 18.52 15.06 0.42
N PHE A 12 17.65 16.03 0.61
CA PHE A 12 17.55 17.24 -0.23
C PHE A 12 17.74 18.45 0.69
N GLY A 13 18.91 19.06 0.60
CA GLY A 13 19.33 20.10 1.54
C GLY A 13 19.39 19.53 2.98
N SER A 14 18.68 20.13 3.90
CA SER A 14 18.61 19.67 5.31
C SER A 14 17.56 18.58 5.55
N ASN A 15 16.72 18.26 4.54
CA ASN A 15 15.65 17.27 4.73
C ASN A 15 16.11 15.88 4.28
N THR A 16 16.23 14.95 5.21
CA THR A 16 16.51 13.54 4.94
C THR A 16 15.23 12.80 4.61
N VAL A 17 15.11 12.35 3.36
CA VAL A 17 13.92 11.71 2.78
C VAL A 17 13.99 10.18 2.88
N LEU A 18 15.17 9.58 2.73
CA LEU A 18 15.37 8.14 2.94
C LEU A 18 16.45 7.92 3.99
N ARG A 19 16.21 6.97 4.89
CA ARG A 19 17.02 6.72 6.09
C ARG A 19 17.26 5.23 6.25
N ASP A 20 18.42 4.75 5.83
CA ASP A 20 18.83 3.35 5.98
C ASP A 20 17.83 2.36 5.38
N VAL A 21 17.42 2.62 4.13
CA VAL A 21 16.45 1.77 3.44
C VAL A 21 17.16 0.56 2.85
N SER A 22 16.74 -0.64 3.29
CA SER A 22 17.23 -1.92 2.75
C SER A 22 16.04 -2.77 2.34
N LEU A 23 16.06 -3.32 1.11
CA LEU A 23 14.95 -4.09 0.54
C LEU A 23 15.49 -5.09 -0.48
N ASP A 24 14.95 -6.30 -0.46
CA ASP A 24 15.13 -7.31 -1.49
C ASP A 24 13.82 -7.50 -2.25
N VAL A 25 13.88 -7.36 -3.57
CA VAL A 25 12.79 -7.66 -4.49
C VAL A 25 13.21 -8.87 -5.32
N PRO A 26 12.60 -10.04 -5.09
CA PRO A 26 12.86 -11.23 -5.88
C PRO A 26 12.54 -11.04 -7.36
N ASP A 27 13.13 -11.92 -8.19
CA ASP A 27 12.85 -11.93 -9.62
C ASP A 27 11.39 -12.27 -9.91
N GLY A 28 10.77 -11.50 -10.79
CA GLY A 28 9.40 -11.72 -11.22
C GLY A 28 8.31 -11.35 -10.20
N GLU A 29 8.64 -10.76 -9.04
CA GLU A 29 7.64 -10.27 -8.10
C GLU A 29 7.09 -8.89 -8.48
N LEU A 30 5.82 -8.68 -8.13
CA LEU A 30 5.15 -7.37 -8.17
C LEU A 30 5.04 -6.81 -6.74
N VAL A 31 5.82 -5.79 -6.46
CA VAL A 31 5.94 -5.20 -5.11
C VAL A 31 5.27 -3.83 -5.06
N ALA A 32 4.41 -3.62 -4.06
CA ALA A 32 3.82 -2.31 -3.77
C ALA A 32 4.65 -1.56 -2.72
N LEU A 33 5.06 -0.33 -3.03
CA LEU A 33 5.57 0.63 -2.04
C LEU A 33 4.37 1.42 -1.51
N LEU A 34 3.96 1.15 -0.28
CA LEU A 34 2.79 1.72 0.37
C LEU A 34 3.20 2.64 1.53
N GLY A 35 2.46 3.69 1.81
CA GLY A 35 2.71 4.59 2.95
C GLY A 35 2.17 6.00 2.72
N PRO A 36 2.21 6.87 3.73
CA PRO A 36 1.69 8.23 3.64
C PRO A 36 2.44 9.09 2.62
N SER A 37 1.83 10.21 2.24
CA SER A 37 2.47 11.17 1.35
C SER A 37 3.76 11.71 1.98
N GLY A 38 4.81 11.88 1.17
CA GLY A 38 6.10 12.41 1.64
C GLY A 38 7.01 11.42 2.38
N CYS A 39 6.63 10.14 2.56
CA CYS A 39 7.49 9.16 3.25
C CYS A 39 8.67 8.61 2.42
N GLY A 40 8.87 9.09 1.17
CA GLY A 40 10.05 8.75 0.36
C GLY A 40 9.82 7.75 -0.79
N LYS A 41 8.62 7.21 -1.01
CA LYS A 41 8.32 6.19 -2.04
C LYS A 41 8.73 6.60 -3.45
N THR A 42 8.28 7.75 -3.92
CA THR A 42 8.63 8.29 -5.25
C THR A 42 10.12 8.58 -5.37
N THR A 43 10.77 9.02 -4.29
CA THR A 43 12.23 9.22 -4.26
C THR A 43 12.97 7.90 -4.44
N LEU A 44 12.56 6.86 -3.70
CA LEU A 44 13.11 5.51 -3.85
C LEU A 44 12.93 5.00 -5.30
N LEU A 45 11.73 5.15 -5.85
CA LEU A 45 11.43 4.74 -7.23
C LEU A 45 12.30 5.50 -8.25
N ARG A 46 12.52 6.82 -8.07
CA ARG A 46 13.40 7.62 -8.95
C ARG A 46 14.87 7.22 -8.84
N ILE A 47 15.33 6.86 -7.65
CA ILE A 47 16.67 6.31 -7.45
C ILE A 47 16.83 5.00 -8.23
N LEU A 48 15.86 4.08 -8.13
CA LEU A 48 15.86 2.83 -8.89
C LEU A 48 15.84 3.06 -10.40
N ALA A 49 15.12 4.07 -10.86
CA ALA A 49 15.08 4.47 -12.27
C ALA A 49 16.39 5.15 -12.75
N GLY A 50 17.30 5.54 -11.85
CA GLY A 50 18.50 6.31 -12.19
C GLY A 50 18.22 7.78 -12.54
N LEU A 51 17.08 8.30 -12.08
CA LEU A 51 16.69 9.71 -12.22
C LEU A 51 17.12 10.56 -11.01
N GLU A 52 17.52 9.90 -9.94
CA GLU A 52 18.02 10.52 -8.72
C GLU A 52 19.24 9.76 -8.21
N THR A 53 20.19 10.46 -7.60
CA THR A 53 21.40 9.88 -7.03
C THR A 53 21.20 9.49 -5.57
N VAL A 54 21.97 8.53 -5.09
CA VAL A 54 22.03 8.18 -3.67
C VAL A 54 23.11 9.00 -2.96
N ASP A 55 22.92 9.29 -1.67
CA ASP A 55 23.94 9.93 -0.86
C ASP A 55 24.82 8.88 -0.16
N ALA A 56 24.24 7.72 0.20
CA ALA A 56 24.94 6.55 0.70
C ALA A 56 24.14 5.28 0.43
N GLY A 57 24.79 4.12 0.52
CA GLY A 57 24.21 2.82 0.21
C GLY A 57 24.38 2.43 -1.25
N GLU A 58 23.82 1.29 -1.62
CA GLU A 58 23.92 0.75 -2.98
C GLU A 58 22.61 0.15 -3.48
N VAL A 59 22.48 0.13 -4.81
CA VAL A 59 21.39 -0.54 -5.53
C VAL A 59 22.00 -1.55 -6.48
N ARG A 60 21.61 -2.82 -6.34
CA ARG A 60 22.03 -3.89 -7.25
C ARG A 60 20.85 -4.42 -8.05
N SER A 61 21.13 -4.85 -9.27
CA SER A 61 20.17 -5.53 -10.13
C SER A 61 20.81 -6.77 -10.71
N GLY A 62 20.26 -7.96 -10.35
CA GLY A 62 20.84 -9.23 -10.74
C GLY A 62 22.31 -9.41 -10.32
N GLY A 63 22.67 -8.93 -9.12
CA GLY A 63 24.00 -8.99 -8.54
C GLY A 63 24.96 -7.88 -9.00
N GLU A 64 24.61 -7.09 -10.02
CA GLU A 64 25.46 -5.98 -10.50
C GLU A 64 25.07 -4.66 -9.81
N ASP A 65 26.05 -3.90 -9.34
CA ASP A 65 25.83 -2.55 -8.82
C ASP A 65 25.44 -1.60 -9.96
N ILE A 66 24.26 -0.99 -9.81
CA ILE A 66 23.72 -0.02 -10.75
C ILE A 66 23.61 1.39 -10.16
N SER A 67 24.11 1.64 -8.97
CA SER A 67 23.95 2.90 -8.24
C SER A 67 24.42 4.10 -9.04
N ALA A 68 25.59 4.01 -9.70
CA ALA A 68 26.18 5.06 -10.51
C ALA A 68 25.75 5.03 -11.99
N ARG A 69 24.98 4.01 -12.44
CA ARG A 69 24.56 3.92 -13.84
C ARG A 69 23.49 4.95 -14.17
N SER A 70 23.60 5.52 -15.37
CA SER A 70 22.56 6.42 -15.89
C SER A 70 21.22 5.69 -16.11
N ALA A 71 20.10 6.40 -16.09
CA ALA A 71 18.77 5.84 -16.36
C ALA A 71 18.72 5.06 -17.70
N ARG A 72 19.48 5.53 -18.72
CA ARG A 72 19.56 4.89 -20.04
C ARG A 72 20.18 3.49 -19.97
N ASP A 73 21.14 3.28 -19.07
CA ASP A 73 21.96 2.06 -19.01
C ASP A 73 21.40 1.03 -18.02
N ARG A 74 20.37 1.38 -17.25
CA ARG A 74 19.74 0.49 -16.26
C ARG A 74 18.74 -0.51 -16.84
N ASN A 75 18.30 -0.29 -18.09
CA ASN A 75 17.25 -1.09 -18.75
C ASN A 75 15.98 -1.24 -17.92
N VAL A 76 15.51 -0.13 -17.35
CA VAL A 76 14.31 0.00 -16.54
C VAL A 76 13.21 0.64 -17.37
N GLY A 77 11.98 0.11 -17.29
CA GLY A 77 10.77 0.75 -17.79
C GLY A 77 10.16 1.60 -16.69
N LEU A 78 9.84 2.86 -16.97
CA LEU A 78 9.22 3.76 -15.99
C LEU A 78 7.92 4.34 -16.53
N VAL A 79 6.87 4.24 -15.72
CA VAL A 79 5.57 4.92 -15.92
C VAL A 79 5.45 6.01 -14.87
N PHE A 80 5.30 7.25 -15.31
CA PHE A 80 5.13 8.40 -14.42
C PHE A 80 3.66 8.58 -14.02
N GLN A 81 3.41 9.22 -12.89
CA GLN A 81 2.09 9.52 -12.34
C GLN A 81 1.14 10.21 -13.34
N HIS A 82 1.65 11.12 -14.16
CA HIS A 82 0.89 11.81 -15.21
C HIS A 82 1.10 11.24 -16.60
N TYR A 83 1.50 9.93 -16.68
CA TYR A 83 1.75 9.18 -17.91
C TYR A 83 2.86 9.74 -18.80
N ALA A 84 3.13 11.03 -18.79
CA ALA A 84 4.15 11.74 -19.56
C ALA A 84 4.16 11.38 -21.06
N LEU A 85 2.96 11.23 -21.68
CA LEU A 85 2.85 10.94 -23.10
C LEU A 85 3.18 12.17 -23.94
N PHE A 86 3.84 11.95 -25.07
CA PHE A 86 4.13 12.99 -26.06
C PHE A 86 2.82 13.35 -26.80
N ARG A 87 2.26 14.52 -26.48
CA ARG A 87 0.95 14.96 -26.96
C ARG A 87 0.86 15.14 -28.49
N HIS A 88 1.99 15.43 -29.13
CA HIS A 88 2.11 15.63 -30.57
C HIS A 88 2.37 14.34 -31.35
N MET A 89 2.50 13.21 -30.67
CA MET A 89 2.70 11.88 -31.25
C MET A 89 1.44 11.06 -31.12
N THR A 90 1.22 10.17 -32.10
CA THR A 90 0.18 9.15 -32.02
C THR A 90 0.48 8.10 -30.93
N VAL A 91 -0.44 7.21 -30.64
CA VAL A 91 -0.24 6.07 -29.74
C VAL A 91 0.92 5.19 -30.23
N ALA A 92 0.93 4.81 -31.51
CA ALA A 92 2.01 4.02 -32.10
C ALA A 92 3.36 4.72 -32.01
N GLU A 93 3.40 6.02 -32.24
CA GLU A 93 4.64 6.80 -32.14
C GLU A 93 5.16 6.93 -30.72
N ASN A 94 4.26 7.08 -29.74
CA ASN A 94 4.61 7.05 -28.33
C ASN A 94 5.27 5.73 -27.94
N VAL A 95 4.69 4.59 -28.33
CA VAL A 95 5.25 3.26 -28.05
C VAL A 95 6.58 3.06 -28.79
N ALA A 96 6.67 3.48 -30.06
CA ALA A 96 7.87 3.37 -30.88
C ALA A 96 9.05 4.23 -30.41
N PHE A 97 8.79 5.28 -29.62
CA PHE A 97 9.76 6.34 -29.33
C PHE A 97 11.11 5.83 -28.83
N ALA A 98 11.09 5.01 -27.79
CA ALA A 98 12.32 4.49 -27.17
C ALA A 98 13.12 3.58 -28.11
N LEU A 99 12.45 2.82 -28.97
CA LEU A 99 13.09 1.96 -29.97
C LEU A 99 13.74 2.79 -31.09
N ARG A 100 13.06 3.86 -31.54
CA ARG A 100 13.61 4.80 -32.53
C ARG A 100 14.85 5.54 -31.99
N VAL A 101 14.81 6.00 -30.74
CA VAL A 101 15.98 6.62 -30.08
C VAL A 101 17.17 5.65 -30.00
N ARG A 102 16.90 4.35 -29.82
CA ARG A 102 17.91 3.28 -29.83
C ARG A 102 18.31 2.86 -31.26
N LYS A 103 17.80 3.52 -32.29
CA LYS A 103 18.09 3.27 -33.72
C LYS A 103 17.80 1.83 -34.16
N ARG A 104 16.75 1.20 -33.62
CA ARG A 104 16.33 -0.13 -34.06
C ARG A 104 15.80 -0.10 -35.50
N PRO A 105 15.91 -1.22 -36.26
CA PRO A 105 15.36 -1.34 -37.61
C PRO A 105 13.87 -1.04 -37.66
N ARG A 106 13.39 -0.43 -38.74
CA ARG A 106 11.98 -0.03 -38.89
C ARG A 106 11.00 -1.21 -38.78
N GLU A 107 11.36 -2.34 -39.32
CA GLU A 107 10.56 -3.56 -39.29
C GLU A 107 10.42 -4.11 -37.86
N GLU A 108 11.53 -4.15 -37.08
CA GLU A 108 11.53 -4.54 -35.67
C GLU A 108 10.66 -3.58 -34.84
N VAL A 109 10.77 -2.28 -35.10
CA VAL A 109 9.94 -1.26 -34.40
C VAL A 109 8.46 -1.48 -34.72
N ALA A 110 8.09 -1.71 -35.97
CA ALA A 110 6.70 -1.92 -36.36
C ALA A 110 6.12 -3.18 -35.70
N ALA A 111 6.82 -4.29 -35.79
CA ALA A 111 6.38 -5.56 -35.20
C ALA A 111 6.22 -5.45 -33.67
N ARG A 112 7.18 -4.80 -32.99
CA ARG A 112 7.11 -4.61 -31.53
C ARG A 112 5.98 -3.68 -31.11
N VAL A 113 5.71 -2.63 -31.88
CA VAL A 113 4.56 -1.73 -31.63
C VAL A 113 3.24 -2.49 -31.77
N ASP A 114 3.08 -3.32 -32.80
CA ASP A 114 1.88 -4.11 -33.03
C ASP A 114 1.67 -5.11 -31.89
N GLU A 115 2.70 -5.84 -31.50
CA GLU A 115 2.66 -6.75 -30.36
C GLU A 115 2.21 -6.06 -29.07
N LEU A 116 2.82 -4.89 -28.76
CA LEU A 116 2.50 -4.17 -27.54
C LEU A 116 1.11 -3.53 -27.55
N LEU A 117 0.65 -3.01 -28.71
CA LEU A 117 -0.70 -2.48 -28.82
C LEU A 117 -1.75 -3.58 -28.65
N HIS A 118 -1.47 -4.77 -29.16
CA HIS A 118 -2.32 -5.94 -28.94
C HIS A 118 -2.34 -6.34 -27.44
N LEU A 119 -1.17 -6.44 -26.80
CA LEU A 119 -1.02 -6.77 -25.39
C LEU A 119 -1.82 -5.82 -24.48
N VAL A 120 -1.81 -4.52 -24.76
CA VAL A 120 -2.55 -3.51 -23.99
C VAL A 120 -3.97 -3.27 -24.50
N GLN A 121 -4.44 -4.01 -25.53
CA GLN A 121 -5.77 -3.93 -26.13
C GLN A 121 -6.08 -2.53 -26.71
N LEU A 122 -5.14 -1.96 -27.41
CA LEU A 122 -5.27 -0.63 -28.03
C LEU A 122 -5.00 -0.63 -29.54
N ASP A 123 -5.16 -1.76 -30.23
CA ASP A 123 -4.96 -1.89 -31.67
C ASP A 123 -5.77 -0.83 -32.46
N ALA A 124 -7.05 -0.66 -32.11
CA ALA A 124 -7.96 0.28 -32.75
C ALA A 124 -7.62 1.77 -32.50
N TYR A 125 -6.71 2.05 -31.59
CA TYR A 125 -6.31 3.41 -31.18
C TYR A 125 -4.93 3.82 -31.70
N ARG A 126 -4.30 2.99 -32.54
CA ARG A 126 -2.94 3.14 -33.07
C ARG A 126 -2.60 4.57 -33.52
N ASP A 127 -3.49 5.16 -34.30
CA ASP A 127 -3.31 6.47 -34.96
C ASP A 127 -3.93 7.63 -34.17
N ARG A 128 -4.50 7.36 -32.99
CA ARG A 128 -5.06 8.39 -32.12
C ARG A 128 -3.96 9.12 -31.35
N HIS A 129 -4.21 10.38 -31.01
CA HIS A 129 -3.36 11.17 -30.13
C HIS A 129 -3.80 11.02 -28.67
N PRO A 130 -2.91 11.23 -27.67
CA PRO A 130 -3.22 11.09 -26.24
C PRO A 130 -4.44 11.88 -25.77
N GLN A 131 -4.72 13.01 -26.39
CA GLN A 131 -5.89 13.87 -26.06
C GLN A 131 -7.23 13.21 -26.43
N GLN A 132 -7.22 12.23 -27.31
CA GLN A 132 -8.41 11.51 -27.78
C GLN A 132 -8.67 10.22 -26.99
N LEU A 133 -7.89 9.98 -25.91
CA LEU A 133 -7.94 8.77 -25.11
C LEU A 133 -8.54 9.03 -23.73
N SER A 134 -9.19 8.01 -23.16
CA SER A 134 -9.56 8.01 -21.74
C SER A 134 -8.31 7.95 -20.82
N GLY A 135 -8.49 8.21 -19.53
CA GLY A 135 -7.40 8.10 -18.53
C GLY A 135 -6.77 6.71 -18.53
N GLY A 136 -7.56 5.66 -18.44
CA GLY A 136 -7.08 4.27 -18.46
C GLY A 136 -6.40 3.89 -19.77
N GLN A 137 -6.90 4.40 -20.93
CA GLN A 137 -6.23 4.19 -22.22
C GLN A 137 -4.87 4.88 -22.26
N ARG A 138 -4.76 6.14 -21.77
CA ARG A 138 -3.46 6.83 -21.68
C ARG A 138 -2.46 6.07 -20.84
N GLN A 139 -2.92 5.49 -19.73
CA GLN A 139 -2.05 4.69 -18.87
C GLN A 139 -1.56 3.42 -19.56
N ARG A 140 -2.45 2.69 -20.27
CA ARG A 140 -2.04 1.51 -21.05
C ARG A 140 -1.02 1.86 -22.14
N VAL A 141 -1.15 3.02 -22.79
CA VAL A 141 -0.13 3.52 -23.74
C VAL A 141 1.19 3.79 -23.04
N ALA A 142 1.18 4.42 -21.85
CA ALA A 142 2.40 4.70 -21.09
C ALA A 142 3.11 3.39 -20.67
N LEU A 143 2.34 2.37 -20.30
CA LEU A 143 2.86 1.06 -19.97
C LEU A 143 3.44 0.34 -21.21
N ALA A 144 2.73 0.33 -22.33
CA ALA A 144 3.25 -0.21 -23.61
C ALA A 144 4.57 0.47 -24.02
N ARG A 145 4.64 1.80 -23.87
CA ARG A 145 5.88 2.55 -24.09
C ARG A 145 7.01 2.12 -23.15
N ALA A 146 6.72 1.91 -21.87
CA ALA A 146 7.72 1.45 -20.90
C ALA A 146 8.22 0.03 -21.21
N LEU A 147 7.34 -0.84 -21.71
CA LEU A 147 7.64 -2.22 -22.09
C LEU A 147 8.33 -2.34 -23.47
N ALA A 148 8.36 -1.27 -24.29
CA ALA A 148 8.85 -1.32 -25.65
C ALA A 148 10.30 -1.82 -25.74
N THR A 149 11.15 -1.45 -24.80
CA THR A 149 12.57 -1.83 -24.76
C THR A 149 12.83 -3.17 -24.08
N SER A 150 11.81 -3.96 -23.79
CA SER A 150 11.90 -5.22 -23.02
C SER A 150 12.71 -5.02 -21.72
N PRO A 151 12.22 -4.15 -20.81
CA PRO A 151 12.94 -3.84 -19.59
C PRO A 151 12.98 -5.06 -18.67
N ARG A 152 14.04 -5.14 -17.85
CA ARG A 152 14.17 -6.17 -16.81
C ARG A 152 13.40 -5.82 -15.54
N ILE A 153 13.17 -4.53 -15.32
CA ILE A 153 12.48 -3.97 -14.17
C ILE A 153 11.44 -2.96 -14.66
N LEU A 154 10.25 -3.04 -14.11
CA LEU A 154 9.16 -2.10 -14.39
C LEU A 154 8.84 -1.30 -13.13
N LEU A 155 8.91 0.01 -13.23
CA LEU A 155 8.61 0.95 -12.15
C LEU A 155 7.37 1.77 -12.50
N LEU A 156 6.41 1.86 -11.57
CA LEU A 156 5.14 2.54 -11.79
C LEU A 156 4.92 3.55 -10.65
N ASP A 157 4.89 4.83 -10.97
CA ASP A 157 4.65 5.91 -10.00
C ASP A 157 3.16 6.25 -9.97
N GLU A 158 2.45 5.86 -8.91
CA GLU A 158 1.00 6.02 -8.71
C GLU A 158 0.16 5.64 -9.95
N PRO A 159 0.24 4.38 -10.42
CA PRO A 159 -0.36 4.00 -11.70
C PRO A 159 -1.89 4.10 -11.73
N PHE A 160 -2.56 4.19 -10.60
CA PHE A 160 -4.02 4.21 -10.52
C PHE A 160 -4.58 5.58 -10.11
N GLY A 161 -3.71 6.58 -9.88
CA GLY A 161 -4.12 7.94 -9.56
C GLY A 161 -4.94 8.59 -10.69
N ALA A 162 -5.72 9.62 -10.39
CA ALA A 162 -6.50 10.42 -11.34
C ALA A 162 -7.50 9.66 -12.23
N LEU A 163 -7.97 8.47 -11.78
CA LEU A 163 -8.98 7.67 -12.47
C LEU A 163 -10.25 7.55 -11.61
N ASP A 164 -11.41 7.44 -12.26
CA ASP A 164 -12.65 7.09 -11.54
C ASP A 164 -12.59 5.65 -10.97
N ALA A 165 -13.43 5.37 -9.97
CA ALA A 165 -13.38 4.12 -9.22
C ALA A 165 -13.54 2.86 -10.10
N ARG A 166 -14.42 2.92 -11.12
CA ARG A 166 -14.66 1.79 -12.01
C ARG A 166 -13.46 1.50 -12.92
N VAL A 167 -12.92 2.54 -13.55
CA VAL A 167 -11.74 2.43 -14.42
C VAL A 167 -10.53 1.98 -13.60
N ARG A 168 -10.38 2.48 -12.37
CA ARG A 168 -9.32 2.07 -11.44
C ARG A 168 -9.40 0.57 -11.15
N GLN A 169 -10.57 0.03 -10.80
CA GLN A 169 -10.76 -1.39 -10.54
C GLN A 169 -10.47 -2.26 -11.77
N GLU A 170 -10.95 -1.86 -12.95
CA GLU A 170 -10.67 -2.57 -14.22
C GLU A 170 -9.16 -2.60 -14.49
N LEU A 171 -8.47 -1.50 -14.23
CA LEU A 171 -7.04 -1.35 -14.49
C LEU A 171 -6.18 -2.16 -13.51
N ARG A 172 -6.55 -2.22 -12.22
CA ARG A 172 -5.88 -3.07 -11.20
C ARG A 172 -5.91 -4.54 -11.65
N ARG A 173 -7.08 -5.06 -12.00
CA ARG A 173 -7.24 -6.43 -12.49
C ARG A 173 -6.47 -6.70 -13.78
N TRP A 174 -6.44 -5.71 -14.66
CA TRP A 174 -5.70 -5.81 -15.91
C TRP A 174 -4.18 -5.82 -15.67
N LEU A 175 -3.67 -4.93 -14.80
CA LEU A 175 -2.23 -4.89 -14.46
C LEU A 175 -1.79 -6.20 -13.80
N ARG A 176 -2.59 -6.76 -12.89
CA ARG A 176 -2.30 -8.06 -12.27
C ARG A 176 -2.17 -9.16 -13.33
N ARG A 177 -3.14 -9.29 -14.24
CA ARG A 177 -3.07 -10.28 -15.33
C ARG A 177 -1.87 -10.08 -16.25
N LEU A 178 -1.57 -8.83 -16.58
CA LEU A 178 -0.40 -8.50 -17.40
C LEU A 178 0.91 -8.91 -16.71
N HIS A 179 1.00 -8.70 -15.41
CA HIS A 179 2.15 -9.13 -14.61
C HIS A 179 2.26 -10.67 -14.60
N ASP A 180 1.15 -11.37 -14.39
CA ASP A 180 1.11 -12.85 -14.42
C ASP A 180 1.51 -13.43 -15.79
N GLU A 181 1.31 -12.69 -16.88
CA GLU A 181 1.71 -13.08 -18.22
C GLU A 181 3.19 -12.80 -18.51
N LEU A 182 3.69 -11.64 -18.10
CA LEU A 182 5.04 -11.16 -18.44
C LEU A 182 6.12 -11.57 -17.44
N HIS A 183 5.77 -11.78 -16.18
CA HIS A 183 6.70 -12.11 -15.06
C HIS A 183 7.90 -11.15 -14.97
N VAL A 184 7.67 -9.85 -15.24
CA VAL A 184 8.69 -8.80 -15.12
C VAL A 184 8.74 -8.31 -13.69
N THR A 185 9.91 -8.29 -13.06
CA THR A 185 10.10 -7.70 -11.72
C THR A 185 9.58 -6.27 -11.70
N SER A 186 8.58 -6.01 -10.87
CA SER A 186 7.86 -4.74 -10.92
C SER A 186 7.71 -4.11 -9.54
N LEU A 187 7.89 -2.78 -9.46
CA LEU A 187 7.57 -1.99 -8.28
C LEU A 187 6.56 -0.91 -8.65
N PHE A 188 5.53 -0.74 -7.83
CA PHE A 188 4.64 0.40 -7.98
C PHE A 188 4.46 1.14 -6.65
N VAL A 189 4.31 2.45 -6.77
CA VAL A 189 4.02 3.35 -5.65
C VAL A 189 2.52 3.56 -5.55
N THR A 190 1.99 3.47 -4.35
CA THR A 190 0.61 3.87 -4.06
C THR A 190 0.49 4.39 -2.62
N HIS A 191 -0.56 5.14 -2.34
CA HIS A 191 -1.01 5.49 -1.00
C HIS A 191 -2.33 4.78 -0.64
N ASP A 192 -2.90 4.02 -1.57
CA ASP A 192 -4.15 3.29 -1.44
C ASP A 192 -3.87 1.82 -1.07
N GLN A 193 -4.44 1.38 0.05
CA GLN A 193 -4.27 0.02 0.57
C GLN A 193 -4.94 -1.02 -0.32
N GLU A 194 -6.12 -0.71 -0.87
CA GLU A 194 -6.83 -1.64 -1.76
C GLU A 194 -6.01 -1.92 -3.01
N GLU A 195 -5.35 -0.88 -3.57
CA GLU A 195 -4.48 -1.05 -4.72
C GLU A 195 -3.31 -1.98 -4.41
N ALA A 196 -2.64 -1.75 -3.26
CA ALA A 196 -1.52 -2.58 -2.85
C ALA A 196 -1.94 -4.04 -2.61
N PHE A 197 -3.08 -4.25 -1.95
CA PHE A 197 -3.54 -5.58 -1.54
C PHE A 197 -4.15 -6.39 -2.68
N GLU A 198 -4.81 -5.73 -3.66
CA GLU A 198 -5.41 -6.42 -4.81
C GLU A 198 -4.37 -6.81 -5.88
N VAL A 199 -3.28 -6.05 -5.98
CA VAL A 199 -2.37 -6.15 -7.12
C VAL A 199 -1.04 -6.80 -6.77
N ALA A 200 -0.46 -6.52 -5.59
CA ALA A 200 0.91 -6.91 -5.25
C ALA A 200 1.05 -8.33 -4.70
N ASP A 201 2.18 -8.96 -4.98
CA ASP A 201 2.63 -10.17 -4.30
C ASP A 201 3.16 -9.85 -2.90
N ARG A 202 3.86 -8.69 -2.78
CA ARG A 202 4.40 -8.19 -1.52
C ARG A 202 4.16 -6.71 -1.35
N VAL A 203 3.94 -6.31 -0.11
CA VAL A 203 3.78 -4.91 0.29
C VAL A 203 4.97 -4.48 1.13
N VAL A 204 5.55 -3.35 0.79
CA VAL A 204 6.59 -2.66 1.55
C VAL A 204 5.97 -1.40 2.13
N LEU A 205 5.71 -1.40 3.42
CA LEU A 205 5.15 -0.25 4.10
C LEU A 205 6.28 0.69 4.53
N MET A 206 6.20 1.94 4.08
CA MET A 206 7.19 2.98 4.37
C MET A 206 6.59 4.09 5.23
N ASN A 207 7.38 4.59 6.17
CA ASN A 207 7.04 5.73 7.01
C ASN A 207 8.29 6.56 7.31
N ALA A 208 8.20 7.88 7.29
CA ALA A 208 9.28 8.82 7.65
C ALA A 208 10.66 8.45 7.06
N GLY A 209 10.69 7.95 5.83
CA GLY A 209 11.92 7.57 5.12
C GLY A 209 12.48 6.19 5.46
N ARG A 210 11.77 5.37 6.23
CA ARG A 210 12.16 4.02 6.63
C ARG A 210 11.16 2.97 6.15
N ILE A 211 11.60 1.73 6.08
CA ILE A 211 10.69 0.58 5.91
C ILE A 211 10.22 0.16 7.30
N GLU A 212 8.91 0.15 7.50
CA GLU A 212 8.25 -0.30 8.72
C GLU A 212 7.99 -1.81 8.71
N GLN A 213 7.52 -2.32 7.57
CA GLN A 213 7.23 -3.73 7.41
C GLN A 213 7.27 -4.15 5.94
N VAL A 214 7.67 -5.40 5.71
CA VAL A 214 7.62 -6.08 4.41
C VAL A 214 6.93 -7.43 4.59
N GLY A 215 5.99 -7.76 3.73
CA GLY A 215 5.29 -9.04 3.76
C GLY A 215 4.27 -9.17 2.65
N THR A 216 3.59 -10.31 2.58
CA THR A 216 2.40 -10.43 1.72
C THR A 216 1.28 -9.52 2.25
N PRO A 217 0.29 -9.15 1.43
CA PRO A 217 -0.87 -8.38 1.88
C PRO A 217 -1.51 -8.95 3.15
N ALA A 218 -1.69 -10.27 3.21
CA ALA A 218 -2.25 -10.95 4.38
C ALA A 218 -1.35 -10.79 5.62
N GLN A 219 -0.05 -11.05 5.51
CA GLN A 219 0.89 -10.90 6.63
C GLN A 219 0.91 -9.49 7.21
N VAL A 220 1.00 -8.46 6.34
CA VAL A 220 1.06 -7.07 6.78
C VAL A 220 -0.25 -6.64 7.46
N PHE A 221 -1.39 -7.16 6.98
CA PHE A 221 -2.69 -6.88 7.56
C PHE A 221 -2.94 -7.62 8.87
N GLU A 222 -2.63 -8.91 8.93
CA GLU A 222 -2.94 -9.76 10.07
C GLU A 222 -1.97 -9.58 11.23
N ASP A 223 -0.67 -9.42 10.94
CA ASP A 223 0.40 -9.32 11.93
C ASP A 223 1.19 -8.02 11.76
N PRO A 224 0.57 -6.86 12.04
CA PRO A 224 1.21 -5.56 11.93
C PRO A 224 2.39 -5.44 12.90
N ALA A 225 3.56 -5.03 12.38
CA ALA A 225 4.81 -4.94 13.15
C ALA A 225 4.86 -3.78 14.13
N SER A 226 4.02 -2.75 13.96
CA SER A 226 4.04 -1.55 14.79
C SER A 226 2.65 -0.91 14.93
N PRO A 227 2.43 -0.05 15.93
CA PRO A 227 1.22 0.76 16.05
C PRO A 227 0.94 1.60 14.81
N PHE A 228 1.98 2.08 14.14
CA PHE A 228 1.84 2.81 12.89
C PHE A 228 1.21 1.93 11.80
N VAL A 229 1.76 0.73 11.58
CA VAL A 229 1.23 -0.22 10.59
C VAL A 229 -0.24 -0.55 10.89
N MET A 230 -0.55 -0.82 12.16
CA MET A 230 -1.91 -1.13 12.60
C MET A 230 -2.91 -0.03 12.26
N ARG A 231 -2.55 1.24 12.52
CA ARG A 231 -3.40 2.41 12.25
C ARG A 231 -3.46 2.77 10.77
N PHE A 232 -2.32 2.66 10.09
CA PHE A 232 -2.27 2.99 8.68
C PHE A 232 -3.15 2.06 7.83
N LEU A 233 -3.28 0.79 8.24
CA LEU A 233 -4.06 -0.23 7.50
C LEU A 233 -5.54 -0.31 7.91
N GLY A 234 -6.10 0.74 8.44
CA GLY A 234 -7.54 0.86 8.68
C GLY A 234 -7.91 1.37 10.05
N ALA A 235 -9.21 1.50 10.29
CA ALA A 235 -9.76 1.93 11.56
C ALA A 235 -9.41 0.94 12.68
N VAL A 236 -9.07 1.47 13.85
CA VAL A 236 -8.73 0.68 15.04
C VAL A 236 -9.25 1.34 16.30
N ASN A 237 -9.76 0.53 17.22
CA ASN A 237 -10.01 0.92 18.60
C ASN A 237 -8.71 0.76 19.38
N VAL A 238 -8.37 1.76 20.19
CA VAL A 238 -7.16 1.76 21.02
C VAL A 238 -7.55 1.88 22.48
N PHE A 239 -7.19 0.89 23.27
CA PHE A 239 -7.43 0.87 24.69
C PHE A 239 -6.11 1.01 25.45
N GLN A 240 -6.09 1.86 26.47
CA GLN A 240 -4.95 2.01 27.36
C GLN A 240 -4.93 0.88 28.38
N GLY A 241 -3.78 0.25 28.57
CA GLY A 241 -3.60 -0.85 29.48
C GLY A 241 -2.17 -0.95 29.99
N HIS A 242 -1.83 -2.06 30.56
CA HIS A 242 -0.48 -2.42 30.96
C HIS A 242 -0.19 -3.88 30.64
N VAL A 243 1.06 -4.19 30.46
CA VAL A 243 1.58 -5.58 30.37
C VAL A 243 2.19 -5.95 31.72
N ASP A 244 2.04 -7.21 32.09
CA ASP A 244 2.74 -7.84 33.20
C ASP A 244 3.13 -9.27 32.75
N GLY A 245 4.44 -9.45 32.50
CA GLY A 245 4.93 -10.66 31.84
C GLY A 245 4.39 -10.81 30.42
N ASP A 246 3.83 -11.96 30.09
CA ASP A 246 3.23 -12.32 28.79
C ASP A 246 1.71 -12.03 28.71
N ARG A 247 1.19 -11.19 29.61
CA ARG A 247 -0.23 -10.79 29.67
C ARG A 247 -0.41 -9.29 29.60
N ALA A 248 -1.44 -8.86 28.91
CA ALA A 248 -1.88 -7.48 28.87
C ALA A 248 -3.21 -7.32 29.59
N TYR A 249 -3.39 -6.22 30.30
CA TYR A 249 -4.57 -5.90 31.07
C TYR A 249 -5.12 -4.56 30.62
N VAL A 250 -6.43 -4.55 30.33
CA VAL A 250 -7.22 -3.34 30.09
C VAL A 250 -8.36 -3.36 31.10
N GLN A 251 -8.26 -2.58 32.17
CA GLN A 251 -9.14 -2.69 33.34
C GLN A 251 -9.19 -4.13 33.87
N ASP A 252 -10.38 -4.75 33.87
CA ASP A 252 -10.61 -6.13 34.34
C ASP A 252 -10.45 -7.18 33.24
N LEU A 253 -10.11 -6.77 32.01
CA LEU A 253 -9.91 -7.68 30.88
C LEU A 253 -8.45 -8.07 30.76
N GLU A 254 -8.22 -9.34 30.53
CA GLU A 254 -6.92 -9.96 30.40
C GLU A 254 -6.75 -10.55 28.99
N PHE A 255 -5.59 -10.28 28.36
CA PHE A 255 -5.26 -10.75 27.03
C PHE A 255 -3.85 -11.34 27.01
N ALA A 256 -3.60 -12.30 26.09
CA ALA A 256 -2.25 -12.78 25.84
C ALA A 256 -1.42 -11.67 25.16
N ALA A 257 -0.18 -11.50 25.64
CA ALA A 257 0.81 -10.57 25.13
C ALA A 257 2.17 -11.25 24.98
N PRO A 258 2.29 -12.29 24.15
CA PRO A 258 3.51 -13.09 24.03
C PRO A 258 4.69 -12.21 23.57
N GLY A 259 5.85 -12.43 24.19
CA GLY A 259 7.07 -11.66 23.89
C GLY A 259 7.21 -10.34 24.64
N SER A 260 6.22 -9.96 25.46
CA SER A 260 6.36 -8.84 26.40
C SER A 260 7.14 -9.30 27.64
N SER A 261 7.89 -8.39 28.23
CA SER A 261 8.66 -8.69 29.46
C SER A 261 8.55 -7.54 30.45
N GLY A 262 8.40 -7.89 31.74
CA GLY A 262 8.27 -6.91 32.82
C GLY A 262 6.89 -6.24 32.86
N ARG A 263 6.79 -5.17 33.66
CA ARG A 263 5.57 -4.38 33.81
C ARG A 263 5.74 -3.04 33.13
N SER A 264 4.94 -2.77 32.11
CA SER A 264 5.00 -1.51 31.35
C SER A 264 3.61 -1.08 30.87
N ARG A 265 3.46 0.21 30.54
CA ARG A 265 2.26 0.69 29.86
C ARG A 265 2.18 0.07 28.48
N ALA A 266 0.96 -0.22 28.04
CA ALA A 266 0.71 -0.78 26.73
C ALA A 266 -0.56 -0.21 26.11
N HIS A 267 -0.60 -0.26 24.79
CA HIS A 267 -1.83 0.00 24.02
C HIS A 267 -2.33 -1.32 23.43
N VAL A 268 -3.60 -1.59 23.65
CA VAL A 268 -4.31 -2.75 23.08
C VAL A 268 -5.13 -2.27 21.91
N PHE A 269 -4.84 -2.78 20.73
CA PHE A 269 -5.48 -2.44 19.48
C PHE A 269 -6.45 -3.53 19.05
N VAL A 270 -7.67 -3.13 18.66
CA VAL A 270 -8.71 -4.02 18.16
C VAL A 270 -9.37 -3.39 16.94
N ARG A 271 -9.46 -4.11 15.83
CA ARG A 271 -10.16 -3.62 14.64
C ARG A 271 -11.68 -3.63 14.88
N PRO A 272 -12.45 -2.71 14.28
CA PRO A 272 -13.91 -2.67 14.44
C PRO A 272 -14.62 -3.99 14.14
N HIS A 273 -14.18 -4.70 13.10
CA HIS A 273 -14.75 -6.00 12.73
C HIS A 273 -14.30 -7.17 13.62
N GLU A 274 -13.33 -6.95 14.51
CA GLU A 274 -12.83 -7.96 15.47
C GLU A 274 -13.51 -7.81 16.85
N LEU A 275 -14.44 -6.87 17.01
CA LEU A 275 -15.30 -6.73 18.19
C LEU A 275 -16.65 -7.41 17.95
N ASP A 276 -17.03 -8.29 18.87
CA ASP A 276 -18.37 -8.85 18.92
C ASP A 276 -19.28 -8.04 19.83
N VAL A 277 -20.54 -7.88 19.43
CA VAL A 277 -21.59 -7.20 20.19
C VAL A 277 -22.56 -8.23 20.77
N HIS A 278 -22.85 -8.14 22.07
CA HIS A 278 -23.77 -8.99 22.82
C HIS A 278 -24.79 -8.15 23.54
N LYS A 279 -26.06 -8.61 23.60
CA LYS A 279 -27.12 -7.95 24.39
C LYS A 279 -26.96 -8.17 25.89
N HIS A 280 -26.23 -9.19 26.30
CA HIS A 280 -25.99 -9.56 27.68
C HIS A 280 -24.49 -9.69 27.95
N SER A 281 -24.13 -9.57 29.24
CA SER A 281 -22.73 -9.76 29.65
C SER A 281 -22.27 -11.19 29.36
N VAL A 282 -21.09 -11.31 28.75
CA VAL A 282 -20.38 -12.58 28.53
C VAL A 282 -18.98 -12.48 29.13
N PRO A 283 -18.34 -13.61 29.50
CA PRO A 283 -16.97 -13.56 29.99
C PRO A 283 -16.04 -12.83 29.00
N GLY A 284 -15.18 -11.97 29.51
CA GLY A 284 -14.25 -11.20 28.68
C GLY A 284 -14.89 -10.04 27.89
N SER A 285 -16.10 -9.62 28.27
CA SER A 285 -16.79 -8.47 27.68
C SER A 285 -16.81 -7.26 28.59
N PHE A 286 -16.93 -6.07 28.02
CA PHE A 286 -17.11 -4.80 28.71
C PHE A 286 -18.38 -4.09 28.22
N ALA A 287 -19.02 -3.31 29.10
CA ALA A 287 -20.26 -2.61 28.81
C ALA A 287 -19.99 -1.39 27.90
N ALA A 288 -20.91 -1.16 26.96
CA ALA A 288 -20.92 0.02 26.10
C ALA A 288 -22.36 0.45 25.81
N GLN A 289 -22.55 1.69 25.42
CA GLN A 289 -23.82 2.24 24.97
C GLN A 289 -23.75 2.59 23.50
N VAL A 290 -24.77 2.22 22.73
CA VAL A 290 -24.88 2.56 21.31
C VAL A 290 -25.20 4.04 21.17
N ASP A 291 -24.35 4.78 20.48
CA ASP A 291 -24.58 6.19 20.17
C ASP A 291 -25.22 6.34 18.78
N ARG A 292 -24.71 5.63 17.79
CA ARG A 292 -25.15 5.77 16.40
C ARG A 292 -24.91 4.49 15.58
N LEU A 293 -25.79 4.28 14.58
CA LEU A 293 -25.61 3.26 13.56
C LEU A 293 -25.46 3.94 12.20
N VAL A 294 -24.42 3.60 11.45
CA VAL A 294 -24.11 4.14 10.13
C VAL A 294 -24.10 3.00 9.11
N PRO A 295 -25.11 2.89 8.22
CA PRO A 295 -25.09 1.90 7.15
C PRO A 295 -23.97 2.18 6.14
N LEU A 296 -23.17 1.14 5.84
CA LEU A 296 -22.05 1.18 4.87
C LEU A 296 -22.28 0.21 3.69
N GLY A 297 -23.53 -0.03 3.31
CA GLY A 297 -23.88 -0.98 2.26
C GLY A 297 -23.95 -2.41 2.80
N ALA A 298 -22.92 -3.22 2.64
CA ALA A 298 -22.89 -4.60 3.13
C ALA A 298 -22.61 -4.75 4.63
N ALA A 299 -22.20 -3.66 5.29
CA ALA A 299 -21.89 -3.60 6.72
C ALA A 299 -22.61 -2.43 7.39
N VAL A 300 -22.67 -2.47 8.71
CA VAL A 300 -23.15 -1.39 9.57
C VAL A 300 -22.05 -1.05 10.57
N ARG A 301 -21.61 0.21 10.59
CA ARG A 301 -20.75 0.73 11.64
C ARG A 301 -21.62 1.16 12.81
N VAL A 302 -21.29 0.66 13.98
CA VAL A 302 -21.89 1.03 15.25
C VAL A 302 -20.88 1.85 16.02
N GLU A 303 -21.24 3.08 16.33
CA GLU A 303 -20.46 4.00 17.18
C GLU A 303 -20.99 3.86 18.60
N LEU A 304 -20.10 3.65 19.57
CA LEU A 304 -20.45 3.37 20.95
C LEU A 304 -19.59 4.17 21.91
N THR A 305 -20.17 4.51 23.06
CA THR A 305 -19.42 5.02 24.22
C THR A 305 -19.23 3.88 25.23
N ALA A 306 -17.97 3.61 25.58
CA ALA A 306 -17.64 2.63 26.61
C ALA A 306 -17.15 3.37 27.88
N PRO A 307 -17.95 3.43 28.96
CA PRO A 307 -17.56 4.08 30.20
C PRO A 307 -16.28 3.46 30.77
N GLY A 308 -15.30 4.32 31.12
CA GLY A 308 -14.01 3.87 31.65
C GLY A 308 -12.95 3.54 30.60
N HIS A 309 -13.26 3.47 29.31
CA HIS A 309 -12.30 3.21 28.23
C HIS A 309 -11.86 4.49 27.47
N GLY A 310 -12.33 5.67 27.88
CA GLY A 310 -11.80 7.01 27.52
C GLY A 310 -12.01 7.47 26.08
N SER A 311 -12.59 6.67 25.20
CA SER A 311 -12.78 7.02 23.77
C SER A 311 -14.03 6.37 23.21
N ALA A 312 -14.56 6.96 22.13
CA ALA A 312 -15.55 6.31 21.30
C ALA A 312 -14.99 4.98 20.76
N VAL A 313 -15.83 3.96 20.78
CA VAL A 313 -15.52 2.62 20.25
C VAL A 313 -16.32 2.42 18.98
N GLU A 314 -15.69 1.94 17.93
CA GLU A 314 -16.35 1.57 16.68
C GLU A 314 -16.42 0.05 16.54
N VAL A 315 -17.56 -0.45 16.13
CA VAL A 315 -17.77 -1.86 15.77
C VAL A 315 -18.33 -1.93 14.36
N GLU A 316 -17.81 -2.86 13.55
CA GLU A 316 -18.34 -3.14 12.22
C GLU A 316 -19.04 -4.51 12.24
N LEU A 317 -20.34 -4.50 11.92
CA LEU A 317 -21.19 -5.69 11.84
C LEU A 317 -21.58 -5.95 10.40
N ASP A 318 -21.63 -7.21 9.98
CA ASP A 318 -22.34 -7.54 8.76
C ASP A 318 -23.85 -7.24 8.90
N LEU A 319 -24.52 -7.02 7.76
CA LEU A 319 -25.93 -6.59 7.74
C LEU A 319 -26.84 -7.59 8.47
N ARG A 320 -26.62 -8.90 8.29
CA ARG A 320 -27.45 -9.93 8.93
C ARG A 320 -27.31 -9.92 10.44
N LYS A 321 -26.08 -9.76 10.95
CA LYS A 321 -25.80 -9.68 12.39
C LYS A 321 -26.39 -8.40 12.98
N SER A 322 -26.32 -7.28 12.27
CA SER A 322 -26.94 -6.01 12.67
C SER A 322 -28.47 -6.12 12.76
N GLU A 323 -29.12 -6.74 11.77
CA GLU A 323 -30.56 -6.99 11.76
C GLU A 323 -31.00 -7.93 12.91
N ALA A 324 -30.26 -9.01 13.13
CA ALA A 324 -30.55 -9.97 14.22
C ALA A 324 -30.42 -9.34 15.62
N LEU A 325 -29.45 -8.42 15.77
CA LEU A 325 -29.28 -7.69 17.02
C LEU A 325 -30.32 -6.58 17.20
N ALA A 326 -30.90 -6.05 16.12
CA ALA A 326 -31.90 -4.97 16.14
C ALA A 326 -31.49 -3.84 17.09
N LEU A 327 -30.29 -3.34 16.99
CA LEU A 327 -29.71 -2.30 17.83
C LEU A 327 -30.36 -0.94 17.55
N ALA A 328 -30.53 -0.15 18.60
CA ALA A 328 -30.96 1.24 18.50
C ALA A 328 -30.07 2.16 19.32
N PRO A 329 -29.97 3.46 18.95
CA PRO A 329 -29.26 4.44 19.77
C PRO A 329 -29.82 4.45 21.22
N GLY A 330 -28.91 4.44 22.19
CA GLY A 330 -29.24 4.35 23.62
C GLY A 330 -29.21 2.93 24.19
N ASP A 331 -29.16 1.89 23.36
CA ASP A 331 -29.09 0.50 23.82
C ASP A 331 -27.79 0.24 24.59
N ARG A 332 -27.91 -0.49 25.69
CA ARG A 332 -26.75 -1.02 26.44
C ARG A 332 -26.38 -2.39 25.89
N VAL A 333 -25.13 -2.54 25.54
CA VAL A 333 -24.56 -3.76 24.97
C VAL A 333 -23.24 -4.12 25.65
N HIS A 334 -22.75 -5.31 25.39
CA HIS A 334 -21.45 -5.78 25.83
C HIS A 334 -20.57 -6.11 24.64
N LEU A 335 -19.32 -5.66 24.68
CA LEU A 335 -18.35 -5.84 23.61
C LEU A 335 -17.28 -6.84 24.06
N SER A 336 -16.96 -7.82 23.22
CA SER A 336 -15.86 -8.75 23.46
C SER A 336 -14.95 -8.80 22.25
N PRO A 337 -13.62 -8.61 22.42
CA PRO A 337 -12.67 -8.71 21.30
C PRO A 337 -12.40 -10.17 20.96
N ARG A 338 -12.43 -10.49 19.66
CA ARG A 338 -12.02 -11.80 19.12
C ARG A 338 -10.51 -11.90 18.94
N ARG A 339 -9.89 -10.80 18.58
CA ARG A 339 -8.44 -10.70 18.39
C ARG A 339 -7.96 -9.33 18.87
N VAL A 340 -6.85 -9.32 19.59
CA VAL A 340 -6.21 -8.10 20.06
C VAL A 340 -4.74 -8.10 19.60
N ARG A 341 -4.18 -6.88 19.47
CA ARG A 341 -2.74 -6.70 19.29
C ARG A 341 -2.25 -5.74 20.36
N VAL A 342 -1.20 -6.15 21.02
CA VAL A 342 -0.64 -5.41 22.15
C VAL A 342 0.71 -4.83 21.75
N PHE A 343 0.87 -3.52 21.92
CA PHE A 343 2.14 -2.85 21.69
C PHE A 343 2.55 -2.10 22.97
N PRO A 344 3.84 -2.18 23.39
CA PRO A 344 4.35 -1.36 24.47
C PRO A 344 4.13 0.13 24.17
N ALA A 345 3.73 0.90 25.19
CA ALA A 345 3.71 2.36 25.06
C ALA A 345 5.14 2.87 25.05
N ALA A 346 5.51 3.72 24.10
CA ALA A 346 6.82 4.39 24.12
C ALA A 346 6.90 5.29 25.35
N ASP A 347 8.08 5.34 26.00
CA ASP A 347 8.31 6.10 27.25
C ASP A 347 8.25 7.63 27.09
N ASP A 348 8.22 8.15 25.86
CA ASP A 348 8.16 9.58 25.57
C ASP A 348 6.83 9.99 24.94
N GLY A 349 6.02 10.70 25.72
CA GLY A 349 5.14 11.82 25.31
C GLY A 349 4.20 11.68 24.12
N ASP A 350 3.97 10.47 23.61
CA ASP A 350 3.05 10.23 22.51
C ASP A 350 1.61 10.32 23.03
N SER A 351 1.11 11.58 23.08
CA SER A 351 -0.32 11.85 23.23
C SER A 351 -1.02 11.32 21.99
N LEU A 352 -1.39 10.03 22.05
CA LEU A 352 -2.19 9.34 21.04
C LEU A 352 -3.65 9.85 21.06
N THR A 353 -3.84 11.17 21.03
CA THR A 353 -5.14 11.78 20.81
C THR A 353 -5.48 11.71 19.33
N ALA A 354 -6.68 11.25 19.06
CA ALA A 354 -7.30 11.23 17.76
C ALA A 354 -7.36 12.66 17.18
N SER A 355 -6.34 13.08 16.45
CA SER A 355 -6.38 14.28 15.59
C SER A 355 -5.15 14.30 14.71
N SER A 356 -5.36 14.08 13.45
CA SER A 356 -4.53 14.32 12.26
C SER A 356 -4.16 13.06 11.46
N LEU A 357 -5.10 12.62 10.67
CA LEU A 357 -4.87 12.08 9.31
C LEU A 357 -5.83 12.77 8.37
#